data_28e150b352b16b3bc5e9ba2522bb6b32
#
_entry.id   28e150b352b16b3bc5e9ba2522bb6b32
#
_cell.length_a   1.000
_cell.length_b   1.000
_cell.length_c   1.000
_cell.angle_alpha   90.00
_cell.angle_beta   90.00
_cell.angle_gamma   90.00
#
_symmetry.space_group_name_H-M   'P 1'
#
loop_
_entity.id
_entity.type
_entity.pdbx_description
1 polymer ?
#
loop_
_entity_poly.entity_id
_entity_poly.type
_entity_poly.pdbx_seq_one_letter_code
_entity_poly.pdbx_strand_id
1 'polypeptide(L)'
;MHDEARAHDATPGRGGAAQGTASAGVFGRAIAMFDAAFYNRARAELSKVAELTVPPREAKAFQVPAGHFFRIVSVEGPQVGDLNLWNAHDLTERFYSGKTRALHATHLSTGDRLWSTFPRLLPMATITHDTLDWYGWDEDGAGVHDVIGTRCDPYTNLLLKGTEYHHCCHSNLTRALAAERKLPLEEAEVHVHDVMNIFMCTGYTRDTHQYFMKASPVRPGDFIEFFAEIDLLVALSACLGGNCSGTHSDDTAKCYPLMIEIHRPREGALAGWQSPAPNKYSRSLGTR
;
A
#
# COMPACT_ATOMS: atom_id res chain seq x y z
N MET A 1 -33.84 -4.49 -25.36
CA MET A 1 -34.81 -4.36 -24.26
C MET A 1 -34.74 -5.60 -23.44
N HIS A 2 -33.98 -5.57 -22.36
CA HIS A 2 -34.24 -6.15 -21.06
C HIS A 2 -33.08 -5.75 -20.17
N ASP A 3 -33.40 -4.74 -19.40
CA ASP A 3 -32.60 -4.18 -18.33
C ASP A 3 -32.80 -5.12 -17.12
N GLU A 4 -31.82 -5.94 -16.79
CA GLU A 4 -31.80 -6.68 -15.54
C GLU A 4 -30.80 -5.98 -14.61
N ALA A 5 -31.35 -5.07 -13.82
CA ALA A 5 -30.69 -4.55 -12.63
C ALA A 5 -30.42 -5.74 -11.67
N ARG A 6 -29.18 -6.22 -11.61
CA ARG A 6 -28.74 -7.14 -10.56
C ARG A 6 -28.68 -6.39 -9.24
N ALA A 7 -29.61 -6.69 -8.36
CA ALA A 7 -29.55 -6.33 -6.96
C ALA A 7 -28.23 -6.90 -6.38
N HIS A 8 -27.40 -6.00 -5.82
CA HIS A 8 -26.25 -6.38 -5.02
C HIS A 8 -26.79 -6.93 -3.70
N ASP A 9 -26.67 -8.26 -3.54
CA ASP A 9 -26.79 -8.88 -2.24
C ASP A 9 -25.61 -8.42 -1.40
N ALA A 10 -25.87 -7.60 -0.41
CA ALA A 10 -24.87 -7.05 0.49
C ALA A 10 -24.42 -8.18 1.42
N THR A 11 -23.30 -8.81 1.07
CA THR A 11 -22.57 -9.66 2.01
C THR A 11 -22.09 -8.76 3.16
N PRO A 12 -22.22 -9.15 4.44
CA PRO A 12 -21.89 -8.28 5.56
C PRO A 12 -20.40 -7.95 5.53
N GLY A 13 -20.10 -6.67 5.56
CA GLY A 13 -18.75 -6.16 5.72
C GLY A 13 -18.05 -6.78 6.94
N ARG A 14 -16.74 -6.50 7.13
CA ARG A 14 -15.85 -6.98 8.20
C ARG A 14 -16.43 -7.07 9.63
N GLY A 15 -17.71 -7.19 9.78
CA GLY A 15 -18.46 -7.35 11.04
C GLY A 15 -18.47 -8.77 11.61
N GLY A 16 -17.85 -9.72 10.96
CA GLY A 16 -17.62 -11.06 11.49
C GLY A 16 -16.20 -11.22 11.98
N ALA A 17 -15.82 -10.52 13.05
CA ALA A 17 -14.62 -10.88 13.77
C ALA A 17 -14.72 -12.36 14.16
N ALA A 18 -14.05 -13.24 13.41
CA ALA A 18 -13.57 -14.45 14.02
C ALA A 18 -12.82 -13.99 15.27
N GLN A 19 -13.38 -14.25 16.44
CA GLN A 19 -12.74 -13.98 17.70
C GLN A 19 -11.44 -14.78 17.72
N GLY A 20 -10.42 -14.19 17.12
CA GLY A 20 -9.06 -14.64 17.22
C GLY A 20 -8.71 -14.59 18.70
N THR A 21 -8.15 -15.64 19.19
CA THR A 21 -7.66 -15.87 20.53
C THR A 21 -6.96 -14.63 21.11
N ALA A 22 -6.94 -14.52 22.41
CA ALA A 22 -6.51 -13.42 23.29
C ALA A 22 -5.30 -12.54 22.86
N SER A 23 -4.49 -12.93 21.88
CA SER A 23 -3.34 -12.15 21.40
C SER A 23 -3.74 -10.93 20.54
N ALA A 24 -4.84 -10.98 19.78
CA ALA A 24 -5.31 -9.84 18.99
C ALA A 24 -5.76 -8.66 19.89
N GLY A 25 -6.21 -8.95 21.13
CA GLY A 25 -6.62 -7.92 22.08
C GLY A 25 -5.47 -7.14 22.72
N VAL A 26 -4.24 -7.67 22.71
CA VAL A 26 -3.09 -7.02 23.36
C VAL A 26 -2.49 -5.93 22.46
N PHE A 27 -2.33 -6.20 21.18
CA PHE A 27 -1.78 -5.22 20.24
C PHE A 27 -2.80 -4.11 19.92
N GLY A 28 -4.08 -4.43 19.75
CA GLY A 28 -5.12 -3.44 19.44
C GLY A 28 -5.33 -2.37 20.52
N ARG A 29 -4.87 -2.60 21.77
CA ARG A 29 -4.93 -1.58 22.84
C ARG A 29 -3.70 -0.69 22.91
N ALA A 30 -2.58 -1.12 22.35
CA ALA A 30 -1.30 -0.41 22.42
C ALA A 30 -1.10 0.57 21.27
N ILE A 31 -1.83 0.38 20.15
CA ILE A 31 -1.78 1.27 18.99
C ILE A 31 -2.81 2.37 19.20
N ALA A 32 -2.42 3.63 19.02
CA ALA A 32 -3.36 4.75 19.06
C ALA A 32 -4.53 4.45 18.11
N MET A 33 -5.75 4.47 18.63
CA MET A 33 -6.95 4.18 17.87
C MET A 33 -7.05 5.12 16.67
N PHE A 34 -7.58 4.60 15.56
CA PHE A 34 -7.93 5.42 14.40
C PHE A 34 -8.98 6.45 14.79
N ASP A 35 -8.61 7.73 14.73
CA ASP A 35 -9.55 8.84 14.98
C ASP A 35 -10.39 9.12 13.72
N ALA A 36 -11.40 8.31 13.51
CA ALA A 36 -12.30 8.44 12.35
C ALA A 36 -12.93 9.85 12.27
N ALA A 37 -13.22 10.48 13.41
CA ALA A 37 -13.81 11.81 13.42
C ALA A 37 -12.83 12.87 12.90
N PHE A 38 -11.55 12.77 13.26
CA PHE A 38 -10.50 13.65 12.74
C PHE A 38 -10.33 13.46 11.23
N TYR A 39 -10.07 12.21 10.76
CA TYR A 39 -9.79 11.97 9.34
C TYR A 39 -11.03 12.30 8.46
N ASN A 40 -12.25 12.02 8.92
CA ASN A 40 -13.46 12.38 8.19
C ASN A 40 -13.63 13.89 8.06
N ARG A 41 -13.31 14.68 9.10
CA ARG A 41 -13.28 16.13 8.99
C ARG A 41 -12.20 16.62 8.05
N ALA A 42 -10.98 16.06 8.16
CA ALA A 42 -9.84 16.48 7.36
C ALA A 42 -10.06 16.21 5.86
N ARG A 43 -10.73 15.10 5.51
CA ARG A 43 -11.00 14.71 4.12
C ARG A 43 -12.32 15.25 3.53
N ALA A 44 -13.15 15.93 4.34
CA ALA A 44 -14.48 16.38 3.89
C ALA A 44 -14.43 17.37 2.72
N GLU A 45 -13.40 18.21 2.67
CA GLU A 45 -13.19 19.19 1.61
C GLU A 45 -11.72 19.14 1.16
N LEU A 46 -11.46 18.39 0.10
CA LEU A 46 -10.14 18.20 -0.48
C LEU A 46 -10.00 18.99 -1.79
N SER A 47 -8.88 19.69 -1.94
CA SER A 47 -8.49 20.31 -3.21
C SER A 47 -7.38 19.48 -3.85
N LYS A 48 -7.60 18.97 -5.06
CA LYS A 48 -6.54 18.28 -5.82
C LYS A 48 -5.45 19.29 -6.20
N VAL A 49 -4.22 19.01 -5.79
CA VAL A 49 -3.06 19.88 -6.02
C VAL A 49 -2.07 19.29 -7.03
N ALA A 50 -2.10 17.99 -7.23
CA ALA A 50 -1.31 17.32 -8.26
C ALA A 50 -2.00 16.03 -8.73
N GLU A 51 -1.66 15.62 -9.94
CA GLU A 51 -2.09 14.37 -10.57
C GLU A 51 -0.94 13.82 -11.41
N LEU A 52 -0.67 12.52 -11.31
CA LEU A 52 0.36 11.84 -12.08
C LEU A 52 -0.19 10.51 -12.59
N THR A 53 0.07 10.21 -13.84
CA THR A 53 -0.21 8.88 -14.40
C THR A 53 1.05 8.03 -14.31
N VAL A 54 0.91 6.83 -13.75
CA VAL A 54 1.91 5.76 -13.81
C VAL A 54 1.59 4.89 -15.01
N PRO A 55 2.41 4.91 -16.07
CA PRO A 55 2.16 4.08 -17.23
C PRO A 55 2.24 2.58 -16.88
N PRO A 56 1.61 1.71 -17.66
CA PRO A 56 1.72 0.26 -17.50
C PRO A 56 3.20 -0.19 -17.47
N ARG A 57 3.56 -1.05 -16.54
CA ARG A 57 4.91 -1.63 -16.40
C ARG A 57 6.03 -0.61 -16.09
N GLU A 58 5.65 0.56 -15.60
CA GLU A 58 6.56 1.64 -15.20
C GLU A 58 6.31 2.04 -13.75
N ALA A 59 7.15 2.92 -13.22
CA ALA A 59 6.94 3.54 -11.93
C ALA A 59 7.11 5.06 -12.00
N LYS A 60 6.49 5.74 -11.04
CA LYS A 60 6.68 7.16 -10.77
C LYS A 60 6.96 7.37 -9.29
N ALA A 61 7.90 8.27 -9.00
CA ALA A 61 8.13 8.78 -7.67
C ALA A 61 7.50 10.18 -7.54
N PHE A 62 7.02 10.49 -6.34
CA PHE A 62 6.36 11.76 -6.02
C PHE A 62 6.48 12.06 -4.54
N GLN A 63 6.32 13.32 -4.17
CA GLN A 63 6.37 13.76 -2.78
C GLN A 63 4.97 14.10 -2.29
N VAL A 64 4.69 13.77 -1.03
CA VAL A 64 3.45 14.11 -0.34
C VAL A 64 3.80 14.80 0.97
N PRO A 65 3.50 16.09 1.13
CA PRO A 65 3.73 16.79 2.39
C PRO A 65 2.89 16.20 3.53
N ALA A 66 3.41 16.24 4.73
CA ALA A 66 2.66 15.88 5.94
C ALA A 66 1.33 16.63 5.99
N GLY A 67 0.27 15.94 6.40
CA GLY A 67 -1.08 16.51 6.44
C GLY A 67 -1.82 16.55 5.10
N HIS A 68 -1.21 16.09 4.00
CA HIS A 68 -1.90 15.93 2.71
C HIS A 68 -2.44 14.51 2.55
N PHE A 69 -3.41 14.39 1.65
CA PHE A 69 -3.94 13.10 1.23
C PHE A 69 -3.39 12.72 -0.14
N PHE A 70 -3.23 11.43 -0.38
CA PHE A 70 -2.98 10.94 -1.72
C PHE A 70 -3.83 9.71 -2.00
N ARG A 71 -4.23 9.57 -3.26
CA ARG A 71 -5.02 8.43 -3.76
C ARG A 71 -4.25 7.70 -4.82
N ILE A 72 -4.39 6.39 -4.80
CA ILE A 72 -4.01 5.53 -5.92
C ILE A 72 -5.31 5.04 -6.54
N VAL A 73 -5.50 5.34 -7.82
CA VAL A 73 -6.76 5.14 -8.54
C VAL A 73 -6.54 4.16 -9.69
N SER A 74 -7.42 3.19 -9.82
CA SER A 74 -7.53 2.33 -11.01
C SER A 74 -8.24 3.09 -12.13
N VAL A 75 -7.64 3.21 -13.29
CA VAL A 75 -8.14 4.09 -14.38
C VAL A 75 -8.92 3.34 -15.43
N GLU A 76 -8.30 2.35 -16.07
CA GLU A 76 -8.83 1.70 -17.27
C GLU A 76 -9.22 0.24 -17.06
N GLY A 77 -8.72 -0.39 -16.01
CA GLY A 77 -8.95 -1.81 -15.75
C GLY A 77 -8.20 -2.30 -14.53
N PRO A 78 -8.35 -3.59 -14.19
CA PRO A 78 -7.74 -4.14 -12.99
C PRO A 78 -6.21 -4.14 -13.12
N GLN A 79 -5.57 -3.32 -12.29
CA GLN A 79 -4.11 -3.15 -12.24
C GLN A 79 -3.63 -3.17 -10.81
N VAL A 80 -2.69 -4.05 -10.50
CA VAL A 80 -1.97 -4.08 -9.23
C VAL A 80 -0.84 -3.08 -9.24
N GLY A 81 -0.61 -2.41 -8.11
CA GLY A 81 0.49 -1.48 -7.90
C GLY A 81 1.35 -1.85 -6.70
N ASP A 82 2.66 -1.71 -6.84
CA ASP A 82 3.62 -1.92 -5.77
C ASP A 82 4.08 -0.58 -5.21
N LEU A 83 3.77 -0.32 -3.94
CA LEU A 83 3.99 0.95 -3.27
C LEU A 83 5.18 0.89 -2.31
N ASN A 84 6.16 1.76 -2.52
CA ASN A 84 7.22 2.06 -1.56
C ASN A 84 7.05 3.46 -0.96
N LEU A 85 7.38 3.61 0.34
CA LEU A 85 7.36 4.89 1.04
C LEU A 85 8.66 5.09 1.82
N TRP A 86 9.19 6.30 1.77
CA TRP A 86 10.31 6.78 2.57
C TRP A 86 9.94 8.08 3.27
N ASN A 87 10.59 8.36 4.38
CA ASN A 87 10.64 9.72 4.88
C ASN A 87 11.33 10.61 3.83
N ALA A 88 10.69 11.71 3.43
CA ALA A 88 11.21 12.60 2.39
C ALA A 88 12.60 13.18 2.70
N HIS A 89 13.00 13.21 3.96
CA HIS A 89 14.25 13.79 4.44
C HIS A 89 15.31 12.75 4.81
N ASP A 90 14.93 11.44 4.87
CA ASP A 90 15.82 10.35 5.32
C ASP A 90 15.38 9.01 4.71
N LEU A 91 16.02 8.58 3.62
CA LEU A 91 15.70 7.33 2.93
C LEU A 91 15.98 6.06 3.77
N THR A 92 16.67 6.17 4.89
CA THR A 92 16.86 5.04 5.82
C THR A 92 15.60 4.76 6.64
N GLU A 93 14.73 5.75 6.83
CA GLU A 93 13.40 5.59 7.38
C GLU A 93 12.40 5.29 6.26
N ARG A 94 12.02 4.05 6.14
CA ARG A 94 11.19 3.53 5.07
C ARG A 94 10.09 2.61 5.60
N PHE A 95 9.11 2.35 4.80
CA PHE A 95 8.00 1.46 5.13
C PHE A 95 8.50 0.07 5.54
N TYR A 96 7.91 -0.48 6.60
CA TYR A 96 8.23 -1.78 7.17
C TYR A 96 7.01 -2.70 7.14
N SER A 97 6.86 -3.49 6.07
CA SER A 97 5.74 -4.40 5.84
C SER A 97 5.55 -5.38 7.00
N GLY A 98 6.65 -6.00 7.46
CA GLY A 98 6.63 -6.97 8.55
C GLY A 98 6.11 -6.41 9.87
N LYS A 99 6.47 -5.17 10.22
CA LYS A 99 5.97 -4.54 11.45
C LYS A 99 4.53 -4.05 11.27
N THR A 100 4.18 -3.52 10.12
CA THR A 100 2.82 -3.13 9.77
C THR A 100 1.87 -4.32 9.89
N ARG A 101 2.24 -5.47 9.29
CA ARG A 101 1.49 -6.72 9.41
C ARG A 101 1.30 -7.17 10.86
N ALA A 102 2.36 -7.09 11.67
CA ALA A 102 2.31 -7.51 13.06
C ALA A 102 1.42 -6.60 13.93
N LEU A 103 1.33 -5.32 13.59
CA LEU A 103 0.53 -4.34 14.33
C LEU A 103 -0.92 -4.26 13.86
N HIS A 104 -1.21 -4.60 12.61
CA HIS A 104 -2.55 -4.54 12.00
C HIS A 104 -2.99 -5.91 11.49
N ALA A 105 -2.76 -6.17 10.20
CA ALA A 105 -3.21 -7.37 9.52
C ALA A 105 -2.33 -7.69 8.30
N THR A 106 -2.59 -8.82 7.67
CA THR A 106 -1.95 -9.22 6.40
C THR A 106 -2.44 -8.42 5.21
N HIS A 107 -3.69 -7.96 5.28
CA HIS A 107 -4.36 -7.12 4.29
C HIS A 107 -4.87 -5.88 5.00
N LEU A 108 -4.53 -4.73 4.43
CA LEU A 108 -4.79 -3.43 5.05
C LEU A 108 -6.00 -2.76 4.42
N SER A 109 -6.73 -2.01 5.23
CA SER A 109 -7.86 -1.24 4.78
C SER A 109 -8.06 0.02 5.64
N THR A 110 -9.18 0.70 5.49
CA THR A 110 -9.52 1.94 6.21
C THR A 110 -9.28 1.82 7.72
N GLY A 111 -8.46 2.71 8.25
CA GLY A 111 -8.06 2.77 9.65
C GLY A 111 -6.69 2.17 9.95
N ASP A 112 -6.13 1.37 9.04
CA ASP A 112 -4.80 0.80 9.21
C ASP A 112 -3.70 1.82 8.87
N ARG A 113 -2.50 1.61 9.44
CA ARG A 113 -1.34 2.49 9.28
C ARG A 113 -0.17 1.77 8.68
N LEU A 114 0.57 2.47 7.84
CA LEU A 114 1.85 2.04 7.32
C LEU A 114 2.95 2.54 8.26
N TRP A 115 3.73 1.64 8.83
CA TRP A 115 4.74 1.95 9.84
C TRP A 115 6.14 1.97 9.26
N SER A 116 6.99 2.87 9.78
CA SER A 116 8.39 2.98 9.37
C SER A 116 9.30 1.96 10.08
N THR A 117 10.51 1.83 9.54
CA THR A 117 11.59 1.02 10.11
C THR A 117 12.08 1.54 11.46
N PHE A 118 12.82 0.68 12.18
CA PHE A 118 13.59 1.12 13.33
C PHE A 118 14.70 2.10 12.90
N PRO A 119 15.12 2.99 13.77
CA PRO A 119 14.77 3.09 15.19
C PRO A 119 13.53 3.94 15.49
N ARG A 120 12.91 4.57 14.50
CA ARG A 120 11.82 5.51 14.73
C ARG A 120 10.48 4.83 14.98
N LEU A 121 10.11 3.86 14.13
CA LEU A 121 8.83 3.16 14.18
C LEU A 121 7.65 4.14 14.32
N LEU A 122 7.51 5.00 13.32
CA LEU A 122 6.43 5.98 13.23
C LEU A 122 5.36 5.52 12.24
N PRO A 123 4.09 5.92 12.42
CA PRO A 123 3.13 5.86 11.33
C PRO A 123 3.57 6.84 10.23
N MET A 124 3.78 6.32 9.02
CA MET A 124 4.13 7.12 7.84
C MET A 124 2.89 7.63 7.14
N ALA A 125 1.91 6.73 6.99
CA ALA A 125 0.62 7.03 6.37
C ALA A 125 -0.51 6.25 7.06
N THR A 126 -1.70 6.82 7.06
CA THR A 126 -2.94 6.19 7.53
C THR A 126 -3.89 6.01 6.36
N ILE A 127 -4.44 4.81 6.17
CA ILE A 127 -5.48 4.56 5.16
C ILE A 127 -6.78 5.19 5.66
N THR A 128 -7.27 6.19 4.93
CA THR A 128 -8.46 6.96 5.32
C THR A 128 -9.71 6.57 4.55
N HIS A 129 -9.55 5.92 3.40
CA HIS A 129 -10.65 5.39 2.62
C HIS A 129 -10.15 4.31 1.65
N ASP A 130 -10.97 3.30 1.46
CA ASP A 130 -10.72 2.19 0.54
C ASP A 130 -12.04 1.79 -0.10
N THR A 131 -12.15 1.92 -1.42
CA THR A 131 -13.37 1.54 -2.15
C THR A 131 -13.56 0.03 -2.24
N LEU A 132 -12.53 -0.76 -1.87
CA LEU A 132 -12.57 -2.22 -1.84
C LEU A 132 -12.82 -2.80 -0.44
N ASP A 133 -13.13 -1.98 0.56
CA ASP A 133 -13.48 -2.43 1.92
C ASP A 133 -14.57 -3.51 1.92
N TRP A 134 -15.46 -3.48 0.93
CA TRP A 134 -16.55 -4.45 0.78
C TRP A 134 -16.07 -5.87 0.49
N TYR A 135 -14.86 -6.05 -0.08
CA TYR A 135 -14.35 -7.38 -0.45
C TYR A 135 -14.11 -8.26 0.77
N GLY A 136 -13.54 -7.69 1.82
CA GLY A 136 -13.24 -8.41 3.06
C GLY A 136 -12.33 -9.63 2.81
N TRP A 137 -12.82 -10.81 3.22
CA TRP A 137 -12.19 -12.10 3.01
C TRP A 137 -13.12 -12.99 2.20
N ASP A 138 -12.62 -13.57 1.13
CA ASP A 138 -13.38 -14.49 0.31
C ASP A 138 -13.35 -15.94 0.85
N GLU A 139 -14.01 -16.84 0.13
CA GLU A 139 -14.12 -18.26 0.52
C GLU A 139 -12.77 -18.99 0.56
N ASP A 140 -11.78 -18.54 -0.23
CA ASP A 140 -10.43 -19.07 -0.23
C ASP A 140 -9.56 -18.46 0.88
N GLY A 141 -10.04 -17.44 1.57
CA GLY A 141 -9.30 -16.71 2.57
C GLY A 141 -8.35 -15.67 1.96
N ALA A 142 -8.66 -15.19 0.76
CA ALA A 142 -7.94 -14.09 0.15
C ALA A 142 -8.58 -12.74 0.51
N GLY A 143 -7.74 -11.71 0.59
CA GLY A 143 -8.12 -10.30 0.80
C GLY A 143 -7.36 -9.39 -0.16
N VAL A 144 -7.65 -8.10 -0.11
CA VAL A 144 -7.06 -7.08 -0.99
C VAL A 144 -6.17 -6.13 -0.19
N HIS A 145 -5.13 -5.58 -0.84
CA HIS A 145 -4.10 -4.70 -0.28
C HIS A 145 -3.17 -5.40 0.71
N ASP A 146 -2.39 -6.34 0.20
CA ASP A 146 -1.55 -7.15 1.04
C ASP A 146 -0.21 -6.48 1.45
N VAL A 147 0.32 -6.94 2.58
CA VAL A 147 1.67 -6.66 3.09
C VAL A 147 2.41 -7.96 3.44
N ILE A 148 2.04 -9.06 2.79
CA ILE A 148 2.63 -10.39 2.96
C ILE A 148 3.43 -10.82 1.75
N GLY A 149 3.06 -10.34 0.57
CA GLY A 149 3.79 -10.52 -0.67
C GLY A 149 5.03 -9.64 -0.73
N THR A 150 5.63 -9.67 -1.89
CA THR A 150 6.76 -8.83 -2.22
C THR A 150 6.58 -8.30 -3.64
N ARG A 151 7.51 -7.54 -4.12
CA ARG A 151 7.56 -7.06 -5.51
C ARG A 151 8.18 -8.12 -6.42
N CYS A 152 7.77 -8.15 -7.67
CA CYS A 152 8.49 -8.90 -8.70
C CYS A 152 9.86 -8.26 -8.94
N ASP A 153 10.87 -9.09 -9.21
CA ASP A 153 12.28 -8.69 -9.27
C ASP A 153 13.07 -9.49 -10.33
N PRO A 154 14.21 -8.96 -10.82
CA PRO A 154 14.99 -9.62 -11.85
C PRO A 154 15.75 -10.85 -11.34
N TYR A 155 16.04 -10.93 -10.05
CA TYR A 155 16.79 -12.05 -9.46
C TYR A 155 15.95 -13.32 -9.44
N THR A 156 14.71 -13.20 -8.96
CA THR A 156 13.73 -14.30 -9.00
C THR A 156 13.39 -14.70 -10.45
N ASN A 157 13.27 -13.74 -11.36
CA ASN A 157 13.05 -14.03 -12.78
C ASN A 157 14.20 -14.83 -13.38
N LEU A 158 15.44 -14.45 -13.07
CA LEU A 158 16.62 -15.20 -13.53
C LEU A 158 16.61 -16.63 -12.96
N LEU A 159 16.27 -16.79 -11.67
CA LEU A 159 16.19 -18.08 -11.02
C LEU A 159 15.12 -19.00 -11.64
N LEU A 160 13.95 -18.47 -11.92
CA LEU A 160 12.80 -19.26 -12.38
C LEU A 160 12.74 -19.46 -13.89
N LYS A 161 13.19 -18.48 -14.66
CA LYS A 161 13.03 -18.45 -16.13
C LYS A 161 14.38 -18.44 -16.89
N GLY A 162 15.50 -18.28 -16.18
CA GLY A 162 16.82 -18.18 -16.80
C GLY A 162 17.06 -16.90 -17.60
N THR A 163 16.20 -15.89 -17.45
CA THR A 163 16.29 -14.59 -18.15
C THR A 163 16.10 -13.43 -17.19
N GLU A 164 16.88 -12.36 -17.40
CA GLU A 164 16.67 -11.10 -16.72
C GLU A 164 15.48 -10.34 -17.34
N TYR A 165 14.72 -9.69 -16.51
CA TYR A 165 13.62 -8.85 -16.94
C TYR A 165 13.51 -7.59 -16.07
N HIS A 166 13.68 -6.44 -16.67
CA HIS A 166 13.85 -5.16 -15.96
C HIS A 166 12.64 -4.21 -16.04
N HIS A 167 11.49 -4.64 -16.57
CA HIS A 167 10.21 -3.96 -16.39
C HIS A 167 9.43 -4.49 -15.19
N CYS A 168 10.09 -5.18 -14.27
CA CYS A 168 9.56 -5.64 -13.00
C CYS A 168 9.50 -4.49 -11.98
N CYS A 169 8.69 -4.65 -10.94
CA CYS A 169 8.45 -3.59 -9.97
C CYS A 169 9.73 -3.19 -9.21
N HIS A 170 10.62 -4.14 -8.90
CA HIS A 170 11.91 -3.82 -8.26
C HIS A 170 12.74 -2.83 -9.11
N SER A 171 12.96 -3.15 -10.39
CA SER A 171 13.74 -2.29 -11.28
C SER A 171 13.02 -0.96 -11.58
N ASN A 172 11.68 -0.98 -11.69
CA ASN A 172 10.89 0.22 -11.88
C ASN A 172 11.00 1.18 -10.69
N LEU A 173 10.84 0.68 -9.47
CA LEU A 173 10.97 1.47 -8.24
C LEU A 173 12.38 2.02 -8.07
N THR A 174 13.42 1.21 -8.40
CA THR A 174 14.82 1.64 -8.39
C THR A 174 15.03 2.82 -9.33
N ARG A 175 14.59 2.71 -10.59
CA ARG A 175 14.71 3.80 -11.57
C ARG A 175 13.94 5.05 -11.16
N ALA A 176 12.74 4.90 -10.63
CA ALA A 176 11.92 6.01 -10.19
C ALA A 176 12.57 6.76 -9.01
N LEU A 177 13.10 6.05 -8.02
CA LEU A 177 13.83 6.63 -6.89
C LEU A 177 15.13 7.30 -7.35
N ALA A 178 15.91 6.64 -8.22
CA ALA A 178 17.15 7.17 -8.77
C ALA A 178 16.92 8.51 -9.48
N ALA A 179 15.88 8.57 -10.33
CA ALA A 179 15.53 9.79 -11.07
C ALA A 179 15.09 10.93 -10.14
N GLU A 180 14.23 10.64 -9.16
CA GLU A 180 13.69 11.65 -8.22
C GLU A 180 14.78 12.22 -7.31
N ARG A 181 15.69 11.37 -6.84
CA ARG A 181 16.76 11.75 -5.90
C ARG A 181 18.09 12.06 -6.57
N LYS A 182 18.19 11.85 -7.90
CA LYS A 182 19.44 11.99 -8.67
C LYS A 182 20.56 11.12 -8.11
N LEU A 183 20.21 9.87 -7.76
CA LEU A 183 21.15 8.88 -7.24
C LEU A 183 21.62 7.95 -8.37
N PRO A 184 22.82 7.36 -8.25
CA PRO A 184 23.21 6.20 -9.04
C PRO A 184 22.20 5.06 -8.82
N LEU A 185 21.98 4.22 -9.85
CA LEU A 185 21.02 3.10 -9.74
C LEU A 185 21.34 2.16 -8.60
N GLU A 186 22.62 1.82 -8.43
CA GLU A 186 23.11 0.93 -7.36
C GLU A 186 22.80 1.48 -5.96
N GLU A 187 22.93 2.79 -5.77
CA GLU A 187 22.59 3.44 -4.51
C GLU A 187 21.08 3.48 -4.30
N ALA A 188 20.31 3.80 -5.32
CA ALA A 188 18.85 3.79 -5.25
C ALA A 188 18.29 2.39 -4.93
N GLU A 189 18.87 1.34 -5.53
CA GLU A 189 18.43 -0.05 -5.31
C GLU A 189 18.50 -0.47 -3.85
N VAL A 190 19.52 -0.04 -3.10
CA VAL A 190 19.68 -0.35 -1.66
C VAL A 190 18.51 0.19 -0.82
N HIS A 191 17.87 1.23 -1.29
CA HIS A 191 16.73 1.84 -0.60
C HIS A 191 15.37 1.23 -0.96
N VAL A 192 15.27 0.50 -2.09
CA VAL A 192 14.04 -0.20 -2.46
C VAL A 192 13.78 -1.34 -1.46
N HIS A 193 12.57 -1.44 -0.98
CA HIS A 193 12.20 -2.33 0.13
C HIS A 193 10.89 -3.07 -0.18
N ASP A 194 10.42 -3.89 0.76
CA ASP A 194 9.14 -4.57 0.64
C ASP A 194 8.01 -3.56 0.47
N VAL A 195 7.04 -3.94 -0.35
CA VAL A 195 5.97 -3.07 -0.81
C VAL A 195 4.68 -3.31 -0.03
N MET A 196 3.77 -2.34 -0.08
CA MET A 196 2.36 -2.61 0.03
C MET A 196 1.83 -2.89 -1.37
N ASN A 197 1.23 -4.07 -1.57
CA ASN A 197 0.67 -4.48 -2.84
C ASN A 197 -0.75 -3.93 -2.99
N ILE A 198 -0.88 -2.81 -3.66
CA ILE A 198 -2.15 -2.09 -3.86
C ILE A 198 -3.02 -2.85 -4.86
N PHE A 199 -4.29 -3.07 -4.52
CA PHE A 199 -5.28 -3.81 -5.32
C PHE A 199 -4.96 -5.30 -5.56
N MET A 200 -3.90 -5.83 -4.97
CA MET A 200 -3.52 -7.22 -5.13
C MET A 200 -4.41 -8.10 -4.24
N CYS A 201 -4.98 -9.16 -4.82
CA CYS A 201 -5.81 -10.13 -4.11
C CYS A 201 -4.99 -11.38 -3.82
N THR A 202 -4.78 -11.70 -2.54
CA THR A 202 -3.87 -12.75 -2.11
C THR A 202 -4.37 -13.46 -0.86
N GLY A 203 -3.80 -14.63 -0.61
CA GLY A 203 -4.07 -15.42 0.59
C GLY A 203 -3.04 -16.51 0.81
N TYR A 204 -3.35 -17.41 1.77
CA TYR A 204 -2.60 -18.62 2.02
C TYR A 204 -3.50 -19.84 1.87
N THR A 205 -3.01 -20.87 1.17
CA THR A 205 -3.70 -22.17 1.10
C THR A 205 -3.86 -22.75 2.50
N ARG A 206 -5.02 -23.38 2.78
CA ARG A 206 -5.32 -23.87 4.13
C ARG A 206 -4.53 -25.10 4.53
N ASP A 207 -4.15 -25.92 3.54
CA ASP A 207 -3.47 -27.21 3.73
C ASP A 207 -1.95 -27.09 3.72
N THR A 208 -1.40 -26.23 2.84
CA THR A 208 0.06 -26.12 2.64
C THR A 208 0.63 -24.80 3.13
N HIS A 209 -0.22 -23.85 3.52
CA HIS A 209 0.16 -22.47 3.89
C HIS A 209 0.97 -21.74 2.83
N GLN A 210 0.81 -22.12 1.57
CA GLN A 210 1.46 -21.45 0.46
C GLN A 210 0.74 -20.15 0.14
N TYR A 211 1.53 -19.11 -0.09
CA TYR A 211 1.07 -17.84 -0.62
C TYR A 211 0.50 -18.05 -2.03
N PHE A 212 -0.65 -17.49 -2.31
CA PHE A 212 -1.27 -17.49 -3.64
C PHE A 212 -1.81 -16.11 -3.99
N MET A 213 -1.96 -15.89 -5.29
CA MET A 213 -2.57 -14.70 -5.89
C MET A 213 -3.79 -15.12 -6.71
N LYS A 214 -4.78 -14.25 -6.77
CA LYS A 214 -5.92 -14.38 -7.68
C LYS A 214 -6.20 -13.04 -8.37
N ALA A 215 -7.09 -13.08 -9.36
CA ALA A 215 -7.46 -11.87 -10.09
C ALA A 215 -7.94 -10.78 -9.14
N SER A 216 -7.36 -9.60 -9.27
CA SER A 216 -7.77 -8.43 -8.50
C SER A 216 -9.24 -8.07 -8.77
N PRO A 217 -10.05 -7.80 -7.74
CA PRO A 217 -11.44 -7.37 -7.92
C PRO A 217 -11.58 -5.89 -8.31
N VAL A 218 -10.47 -5.14 -8.37
CA VAL A 218 -10.45 -3.70 -8.62
C VAL A 218 -11.06 -3.36 -9.99
N ARG A 219 -11.78 -2.27 -10.05
CA ARG A 219 -12.46 -1.75 -11.25
C ARG A 219 -12.03 -0.32 -11.54
N PRO A 220 -12.21 0.16 -12.78
CA PRO A 220 -12.01 1.57 -13.08
C PRO A 220 -12.81 2.49 -12.15
N GLY A 221 -12.12 3.47 -11.57
CA GLY A 221 -12.68 4.39 -10.59
C GLY A 221 -12.50 3.97 -9.13
N ASP A 222 -12.14 2.71 -8.85
CA ASP A 222 -11.78 2.30 -7.49
C ASP A 222 -10.47 2.98 -7.06
N PHE A 223 -10.37 3.29 -5.77
CA PHE A 223 -9.18 3.90 -5.20
C PHE A 223 -8.97 3.53 -3.73
N ILE A 224 -7.72 3.66 -3.30
CA ILE A 224 -7.32 3.68 -1.90
C ILE A 224 -6.73 5.06 -1.58
N GLU A 225 -7.12 5.64 -0.46
CA GLU A 225 -6.73 6.96 0.00
C GLU A 225 -5.90 6.88 1.27
N PHE A 226 -4.82 7.64 1.31
CA PHE A 226 -3.91 7.73 2.43
C PHE A 226 -3.81 9.17 2.92
N PHE A 227 -3.66 9.35 4.23
CA PHE A 227 -3.23 10.58 4.86
C PHE A 227 -1.75 10.48 5.21
N ALA A 228 -0.92 11.40 4.76
CA ALA A 228 0.50 11.45 5.07
C ALA A 228 0.74 11.97 6.49
N GLU A 229 1.24 11.11 7.37
CA GLU A 229 1.53 11.47 8.77
C GLU A 229 2.85 12.22 8.90
N ILE A 230 3.77 12.02 7.98
CA ILE A 230 5.05 12.70 7.85
C ILE A 230 5.24 13.15 6.40
N ASP A 231 6.24 13.97 6.13
CA ASP A 231 6.64 14.26 4.74
C ASP A 231 7.14 12.98 4.08
N LEU A 232 6.47 12.59 3.00
CA LEU A 232 6.73 11.33 2.30
C LEU A 232 7.38 11.56 0.94
N LEU A 233 8.37 10.73 0.65
CA LEU A 233 8.70 10.34 -0.71
C LEU A 233 8.02 9.01 -0.97
N VAL A 234 7.30 8.91 -2.07
CA VAL A 234 6.52 7.73 -2.45
C VAL A 234 6.91 7.30 -3.85
N ALA A 235 6.99 6.01 -4.11
CA ALA A 235 7.08 5.47 -5.46
C ALA A 235 6.02 4.39 -5.65
N LEU A 236 5.35 4.43 -6.80
CA LEU A 236 4.34 3.46 -7.21
C LEU A 236 4.74 2.84 -8.56
N SER A 237 4.81 1.52 -8.61
CA SER A 237 5.01 0.76 -9.84
C SER A 237 3.71 0.09 -10.26
N ALA A 238 3.27 0.30 -11.52
CA ALA A 238 2.19 -0.48 -12.12
C ALA A 238 2.74 -1.87 -12.52
N CYS A 239 2.35 -2.90 -11.77
CA CYS A 239 2.92 -4.24 -11.86
C CYS A 239 2.75 -4.85 -13.26
N LEU A 240 3.82 -5.48 -13.76
CA LEU A 240 3.80 -6.17 -15.04
C LEU A 240 2.85 -7.39 -15.08
N GLY A 241 2.42 -7.88 -13.93
CA GLY A 241 1.41 -8.93 -13.79
C GLY A 241 -0.03 -8.45 -14.03
N GLY A 242 -0.26 -7.17 -14.30
CA GLY A 242 -1.60 -6.63 -14.53
C GLY A 242 -2.49 -6.81 -13.30
N ASN A 243 -3.51 -7.65 -13.40
CA ASN A 243 -4.39 -7.98 -12.29
C ASN A 243 -3.89 -9.15 -11.42
N CYS A 244 -2.69 -9.66 -11.69
CA CYS A 244 -2.06 -10.77 -10.98
C CYS A 244 -2.86 -12.09 -10.98
N SER A 245 -3.72 -12.33 -11.99
CA SER A 245 -4.44 -13.60 -12.16
C SER A 245 -3.58 -14.75 -12.66
N GLY A 246 -2.38 -14.47 -13.18
CA GLY A 246 -1.42 -15.46 -13.65
C GLY A 246 -0.39 -15.81 -12.60
N THR A 247 0.19 -17.01 -12.71
CA THR A 247 1.19 -17.51 -11.74
C THR A 247 2.54 -16.82 -11.82
N HIS A 248 2.82 -16.11 -12.90
CA HIS A 248 4.09 -15.37 -13.08
C HIS A 248 3.87 -14.11 -13.90
N SER A 249 4.52 -13.05 -13.44
CA SER A 249 4.59 -11.80 -14.14
C SER A 249 5.49 -11.96 -15.38
N ASP A 250 4.92 -11.84 -16.54
CA ASP A 250 5.61 -11.83 -17.83
C ASP A 250 5.01 -10.74 -18.74
N ASP A 251 5.54 -10.63 -19.96
CA ASP A 251 5.08 -9.64 -20.92
C ASP A 251 3.66 -9.88 -21.47
N THR A 252 3.03 -10.99 -21.12
CA THR A 252 1.74 -11.41 -21.68
C THR A 252 0.54 -10.83 -20.94
N ALA A 253 0.69 -10.44 -19.67
CA ALA A 253 -0.39 -9.87 -18.90
C ALA A 253 -0.85 -8.53 -19.47
N LYS A 254 -2.16 -8.33 -19.54
CA LYS A 254 -2.72 -7.02 -19.88
C LYS A 254 -2.53 -6.07 -18.71
N CYS A 255 -1.78 -4.99 -18.95
CA CYS A 255 -1.50 -3.97 -17.95
C CYS A 255 -2.20 -2.66 -18.31
N TYR A 256 -2.55 -1.91 -17.27
CA TYR A 256 -3.24 -0.64 -17.36
C TYR A 256 -2.47 0.44 -16.58
N PRO A 257 -2.70 1.71 -16.87
CA PRO A 257 -2.15 2.78 -16.04
C PRO A 257 -2.80 2.82 -14.67
N LEU A 258 -2.04 3.31 -13.69
CA LEU A 258 -2.56 3.77 -12.41
C LEU A 258 -2.47 5.29 -12.35
N MET A 259 -3.36 5.92 -11.62
CA MET A 259 -3.30 7.36 -11.39
C MET A 259 -3.03 7.64 -9.91
N ILE A 260 -2.22 8.65 -9.67
CA ILE A 260 -1.94 9.20 -8.35
C ILE A 260 -2.57 10.58 -8.30
N GLU A 261 -3.38 10.83 -7.29
CA GLU A 261 -3.91 12.15 -7.00
C GLU A 261 -3.38 12.63 -5.64
N ILE A 262 -2.89 13.86 -5.55
CA ILE A 262 -2.48 14.48 -4.29
C ILE A 262 -3.47 15.59 -3.96
N HIS A 263 -3.96 15.56 -2.74
CA HIS A 263 -4.99 16.48 -2.26
C HIS A 263 -4.54 17.22 -1.01
N ARG A 264 -4.87 18.48 -0.94
CA ARG A 264 -4.70 19.31 0.25
C ARG A 264 -6.05 19.48 0.95
N PRO A 265 -6.12 19.23 2.27
CA PRO A 265 -7.32 19.54 3.02
C PRO A 265 -7.56 21.06 3.08
N ARG A 266 -8.80 21.46 3.33
CA ARG A 266 -9.17 22.84 3.57
C ARG A 266 -8.36 23.43 4.72
N GLU A 267 -8.12 24.72 4.68
CA GLU A 267 -7.49 25.46 5.78
C GLU A 267 -8.26 25.26 7.11
N GLY A 268 -7.51 25.01 8.17
CA GLY A 268 -8.06 24.73 9.51
C GLY A 268 -8.57 23.31 9.72
N ALA A 269 -8.70 22.47 8.69
CA ALA A 269 -9.18 21.09 8.84
C ALA A 269 -8.25 20.21 9.70
N LEU A 270 -6.98 20.57 9.79
CA LEU A 270 -5.97 19.89 10.60
C LEU A 270 -5.75 20.53 11.98
N ALA A 271 -6.67 21.37 12.44
CA ALA A 271 -6.51 22.01 13.75
C ALA A 271 -6.32 20.98 14.88
N GLY A 272 -5.24 21.16 15.65
CA GLY A 272 -4.86 20.24 16.73
C GLY A 272 -4.09 18.97 16.31
N TRP A 273 -3.94 18.71 15.00
CA TRP A 273 -3.11 17.62 14.53
C TRP A 273 -1.63 18.03 14.49
N GLN A 274 -0.76 17.07 14.78
CA GLN A 274 0.69 17.20 14.66
C GLN A 274 1.27 15.91 14.10
N SER A 275 2.31 16.01 13.28
CA SER A 275 3.05 14.84 12.84
C SER A 275 3.56 14.01 14.04
N PRO A 276 3.52 12.68 13.95
CA PRO A 276 3.92 11.82 15.03
C PRO A 276 5.39 12.04 15.41
N ALA A 277 5.66 12.09 16.71
CA ALA A 277 7.02 12.18 17.25
C ALA A 277 7.61 10.79 17.47
N PRO A 278 8.93 10.61 17.35
CA PRO A 278 9.60 9.37 17.69
C PRO A 278 9.28 8.92 19.12
N ASN A 279 9.13 7.59 19.31
CA ASN A 279 8.98 7.06 20.66
C ASN A 279 10.22 7.37 21.51
N LYS A 280 10.04 7.37 22.83
CA LYS A 280 11.10 7.73 23.78
C LYS A 280 12.03 6.56 24.15
N TYR A 281 12.09 5.50 23.34
CA TYR A 281 12.98 4.39 23.58
C TYR A 281 14.45 4.85 23.58
N SER A 282 15.15 4.58 24.68
CA SER A 282 16.51 5.08 24.91
C SER A 282 17.59 4.47 24.01
N ARG A 283 17.28 3.39 23.29
CA ARG A 283 18.21 2.58 22.51
C ARG A 283 19.36 1.96 23.30
N SER A 284 19.18 1.86 24.63
CA SER A 284 20.19 1.25 25.50
C SER A 284 20.35 -0.26 25.27
N LEU A 285 19.40 -0.89 24.55
CA LEU A 285 19.38 -2.33 24.25
C LEU A 285 19.54 -3.23 25.51
N GLY A 286 19.13 -2.72 26.69
CA GLY A 286 19.28 -3.41 27.96
C GLY A 286 20.70 -3.37 28.55
N THR A 287 21.62 -2.69 27.89
CA THR A 287 22.97 -2.43 28.43
C THR A 287 22.97 -1.12 29.21
N ARG A 288 23.45 -1.12 30.43
CA ARG A 288 23.69 0.07 31.28
C ARG A 288 25.16 0.12 31.65
#